data_8464f4d72f657f519e3dbc0bfff081c8
#
_entry.id   8464f4d72f657f519e3dbc0bfff081c8
#
_cell.length_a   1.000
_cell.length_b   1.000
_cell.length_c   1.000
_cell.angle_alpha   90.00
_cell.angle_beta   90.00
_cell.angle_gamma   90.00
#
_symmetry.space_group_name_H-M   'P 1'
#
loop_
_entity.id
_entity.type
_entity.pdbx_description
1 polymer ?
#
loop_
_entity_poly.entity_id
_entity_poly.type
_entity_poly.pdbx_seq_one_letter_code
_entity_poly.pdbx_strand_id
1 'polypeptide(L)'
;MKAVWILHDVVLTDEIQDLLDEMGLVGFSRWKRMTGRGPKSGARMDNPVWPGANAGTFVVVADDVAARLLGRLQALRDEVGVQTGVWAFTAAVGETLR
;
A
#
# COMPACT_ATOMS: atom_id res chain seq x y z
N MET A 1 12.56 8.34 11.34
CA MET A 1 12.17 7.47 10.20
C MET A 1 10.93 6.69 10.52
N LYS A 2 10.15 6.41 9.51
CA LYS A 2 8.94 5.58 9.63
C LYS A 2 8.90 4.53 8.54
N ALA A 3 8.40 3.36 8.90
CA ALA A 3 7.97 2.37 7.92
C ALA A 3 6.53 2.72 7.52
N VAL A 4 6.26 2.71 6.23
CA VAL A 4 4.91 2.89 5.69
C VAL A 4 4.52 1.59 5.00
N TRP A 5 3.42 1.01 5.46
CA TRP A 5 2.85 -0.22 4.91
C TRP A 5 1.65 0.17 4.06
N ILE A 6 1.61 -0.34 2.83
CA ILE A 6 0.56 -0.02 1.86
C ILE A 6 -0.06 -1.34 1.41
N LEU A 7 -1.35 -1.49 1.61
CA LEU A 7 -2.10 -2.69 1.24
C LEU A 7 -3.24 -2.29 0.31
N HIS A 8 -3.49 -3.09 -0.72
CA HIS A 8 -4.47 -2.74 -1.73
C HIS A 8 -4.83 -3.95 -2.60
N ASP A 9 -5.88 -3.83 -3.39
CA ASP A 9 -6.19 -4.78 -4.45
C ASP A 9 -5.05 -4.81 -5.47
N VAL A 10 -4.71 -6.01 -5.98
CA VAL A 10 -3.64 -6.16 -6.98
C VAL A 10 -3.86 -5.33 -8.23
N VAL A 11 -5.12 -5.00 -8.56
CA VAL A 11 -5.42 -4.20 -9.75
C VAL A 11 -4.84 -2.79 -9.68
N LEU A 12 -4.50 -2.32 -8.48
CA LEU A 12 -3.92 -0.99 -8.27
C LEU A 12 -2.40 -0.98 -8.21
N THR A 13 -1.74 -2.10 -8.47
CA THR A 13 -0.28 -2.20 -8.32
C THR A 13 0.43 -1.16 -9.17
N ASP A 14 0.00 -0.95 -10.40
CA ASP A 14 0.65 0.03 -11.29
C ASP A 14 0.47 1.46 -10.78
N GLU A 15 -0.74 1.81 -10.30
CA GLU A 15 -1.00 3.13 -9.74
C GLU A 15 -0.17 3.39 -8.49
N ILE A 16 -0.03 2.39 -7.63
CA ILE A 16 0.84 2.50 -6.44
C ILE A 16 2.30 2.68 -6.87
N GLN A 17 2.75 1.89 -7.86
CA GLN A 17 4.12 2.02 -8.38
C GLN A 17 4.38 3.42 -8.95
N ASP A 18 3.45 3.93 -9.75
CA ASP A 18 3.56 5.27 -10.32
C ASP A 18 3.67 6.34 -9.24
N LEU A 19 2.88 6.19 -8.17
CA LEU A 19 2.90 7.12 -7.05
C LEU A 19 4.26 7.11 -6.34
N LEU A 20 4.82 5.93 -6.10
CA LEU A 20 6.16 5.80 -5.50
C LEU A 20 7.23 6.42 -6.41
N ASP A 21 7.15 6.17 -7.71
CA ASP A 21 8.09 6.70 -8.69
C ASP A 21 8.03 8.22 -8.74
N GLU A 22 6.83 8.80 -8.76
CA GLU A 22 6.63 10.25 -8.75
C GLU A 22 7.23 10.91 -7.51
N MET A 23 7.21 10.23 -6.38
CA MET A 23 7.80 10.71 -5.15
C MET A 23 9.30 10.44 -5.04
N GLY A 24 9.88 9.76 -6.04
CA GLY A 24 11.31 9.42 -6.02
C GLY A 24 11.67 8.31 -5.04
N LEU A 25 10.72 7.50 -4.64
CA LEU A 25 10.93 6.41 -3.68
C LEU A 25 11.35 5.15 -4.43
N VAL A 26 12.64 4.97 -4.60
CA VAL A 26 13.19 3.87 -5.41
C VAL A 26 13.36 2.56 -4.63
N GLY A 27 13.50 2.65 -3.29
CA GLY A 27 13.70 1.47 -2.44
C GLY A 27 12.39 1.05 -1.78
N PHE A 28 11.94 -0.16 -2.06
CA PHE A 28 10.75 -0.73 -1.43
C PHE A 28 10.82 -2.25 -1.48
N SER A 29 9.97 -2.90 -0.68
CA SER A 29 9.73 -4.34 -0.77
C SER A 29 8.25 -4.57 -1.01
N ARG A 30 7.93 -5.63 -1.76
CA ARG A 30 6.55 -5.88 -2.19
C ARG A 30 6.19 -7.35 -2.08
N TRP A 31 4.97 -7.61 -1.62
CA TRP A 31 4.30 -8.88 -1.80
C TRP A 31 3.37 -8.75 -3.00
N LYS A 32 3.62 -9.51 -4.05
CA LYS A 32 2.86 -9.39 -5.31
C LYS A 32 1.40 -9.80 -5.16
N ARG A 33 1.17 -10.85 -4.39
CA ARG A 33 -0.17 -11.39 -4.18
C ARG A 33 -0.28 -11.92 -2.77
N MET A 34 -1.37 -11.58 -2.11
CA MET A 34 -1.70 -12.08 -0.78
C MET A 34 -3.21 -12.16 -0.66
N THR A 35 -3.69 -13.02 0.21
CA THR A 35 -5.12 -13.06 0.55
C THR A 35 -5.43 -12.02 1.60
N GLY A 36 -6.68 -11.59 1.66
CA GLY A 36 -7.10 -10.65 2.68
C GLY A 36 -8.59 -10.41 2.63
N ARG A 37 -9.09 -9.80 3.69
CA ARG A 37 -10.48 -9.37 3.79
C ARG A 37 -10.51 -8.03 4.51
N GLY A 38 -11.03 -7.02 3.82
CA GLY A 38 -11.24 -5.70 4.41
C GLY A 38 -12.67 -5.55 4.94
N PRO A 39 -12.87 -4.70 5.94
CA PRO A 39 -14.21 -4.48 6.50
C PRO A 39 -15.19 -3.85 5.51
N LYS A 40 -14.70 -3.17 4.48
CA LYS A 40 -15.53 -2.49 3.48
C LYS A 40 -15.28 -2.99 2.06
N SER A 41 -14.12 -3.60 1.80
CA SER A 41 -13.73 -4.01 0.46
C SER A 41 -14.01 -5.49 0.17
N GLY A 42 -14.39 -6.27 1.18
CA GLY A 42 -14.71 -7.68 1.03
C GLY A 42 -13.51 -8.59 1.06
N ALA A 43 -13.77 -9.87 0.82
CA ALA A 43 -12.74 -10.91 0.85
C ALA A 43 -12.10 -11.09 -0.51
N ARG A 44 -10.77 -11.26 -0.53
CA ARG A 44 -9.97 -11.60 -1.71
C ARG A 44 -9.08 -12.76 -1.30
N MET A 45 -9.50 -13.97 -1.67
CA MET A 45 -8.83 -15.20 -1.25
C MET A 45 -8.16 -15.92 -2.42
N ASP A 46 -8.12 -15.27 -3.58
CA ASP A 46 -7.45 -15.77 -4.78
C ASP A 46 -7.95 -17.15 -5.21
N ASN A 47 -9.25 -17.37 -5.10
CA ASN A 47 -9.91 -18.63 -5.45
C ASN A 47 -11.25 -18.36 -6.14
N PRO A 48 -11.92 -19.41 -6.72
CA PRO A 48 -13.17 -19.20 -7.47
C PRO A 48 -14.33 -18.65 -6.64
N VAL A 49 -14.38 -18.91 -5.34
CA VAL A 49 -15.45 -18.42 -4.46
C VAL A 49 -15.20 -16.95 -4.06
N TRP A 50 -13.94 -16.64 -3.76
CA TRP A 50 -13.52 -15.30 -3.36
C TRP A 50 -12.38 -14.87 -4.27
N PRO A 51 -12.71 -14.46 -5.52
CA PRO A 51 -11.68 -14.10 -6.50
C PRO A 51 -10.96 -12.81 -6.11
N GLY A 52 -9.84 -12.57 -6.79
CA GLY A 52 -9.00 -11.42 -6.53
C GLY A 52 -7.97 -11.69 -5.46
N ALA A 53 -7.04 -10.79 -5.34
CA ALA A 53 -5.95 -10.84 -4.37
C ALA A 53 -5.58 -9.42 -3.97
N ASN A 54 -4.90 -9.30 -2.85
CA ASN A 54 -4.26 -8.06 -2.43
C ASN A 54 -2.78 -8.09 -2.79
N ALA A 55 -2.17 -6.92 -2.78
CA ALA A 55 -0.72 -6.74 -2.80
C ALA A 55 -0.33 -5.85 -1.63
N GLY A 56 0.92 -5.92 -1.24
CA GLY A 56 1.45 -5.09 -0.18
C GLY A 56 2.81 -4.54 -0.55
N THR A 57 3.09 -3.33 -0.12
CA THR A 57 4.39 -2.69 -0.30
C THR A 57 4.77 -2.00 1.00
N PHE A 58 6.05 -2.04 1.36
CA PHE A 58 6.50 -1.20 2.45
C PHE A 58 7.79 -0.47 2.08
N VAL A 59 7.90 0.72 2.65
CA VAL A 59 9.08 1.58 2.50
C VAL A 59 9.47 2.11 3.88
N VAL A 60 10.74 2.43 4.04
CA VAL A 60 11.22 3.11 5.26
C VAL A 60 11.75 4.46 4.80
N VAL A 61 11.16 5.52 5.31
CA VAL A 61 11.41 6.89 4.84
C VAL A 61 11.46 7.88 6.01
N ALA A 62 11.91 9.09 5.73
CA ALA A 62 11.87 10.17 6.70
C ALA A 62 10.41 10.51 7.07
N ASP A 63 10.22 11.09 8.25
CA ASP A 63 8.89 11.36 8.78
C ASP A 63 8.04 12.26 7.87
N ASP A 64 8.64 13.29 7.29
CA ASP A 64 7.94 14.19 6.38
C ASP A 64 7.54 13.51 5.07
N VAL A 65 8.39 12.62 4.57
CA VAL A 65 8.08 11.82 3.37
C VAL A 65 6.94 10.86 3.67
N ALA A 66 6.93 10.22 4.85
CA ALA A 66 5.84 9.35 5.26
C ALA A 66 4.50 10.10 5.28
N ALA A 67 4.49 11.31 5.82
CA ALA A 67 3.27 12.13 5.87
C ALA A 67 2.76 12.47 4.46
N ARG A 68 3.66 12.85 3.55
CA ARG A 68 3.29 13.14 2.16
C ARG A 68 2.77 11.89 1.44
N LEU A 69 3.42 10.75 1.68
CA LEU A 69 3.00 9.49 1.09
C LEU A 69 1.58 9.11 1.54
N LEU A 70 1.29 9.21 2.83
CA LEU A 70 -0.07 8.96 3.32
C LEU A 70 -1.09 9.90 2.68
N GLY A 71 -0.76 11.18 2.50
CA GLY A 71 -1.64 12.14 1.84
C GLY A 71 -1.92 11.75 0.38
N ARG A 72 -0.90 11.31 -0.35
CA ARG A 72 -1.06 10.85 -1.74
C ARG A 72 -1.90 9.57 -1.82
N LEU A 73 -1.71 8.65 -0.87
CA LEU A 73 -2.50 7.42 -0.80
C LEU A 73 -3.95 7.71 -0.46
N GLN A 74 -4.21 8.66 0.42
CA GLN A 74 -5.57 9.10 0.73
C GLN A 74 -6.26 9.66 -0.51
N ALA A 75 -5.57 10.49 -1.28
CA ALA A 75 -6.10 11.06 -2.52
C ALA A 75 -6.41 9.95 -3.54
N LEU A 76 -5.54 8.96 -3.67
CA LEU A 76 -5.78 7.81 -4.54
C LEU A 76 -7.01 7.03 -4.08
N ARG A 77 -7.13 6.75 -2.79
CA ARG A 77 -8.30 6.03 -2.25
C ARG A 77 -9.59 6.79 -2.50
N ASP A 78 -9.58 8.10 -2.37
CA ASP A 78 -10.75 8.93 -2.63
C ASP A 78 -11.16 8.85 -4.10
N GLU A 79 -10.20 8.72 -5.00
CA GLU A 79 -10.44 8.60 -6.43
C GLU A 79 -10.98 7.21 -6.81
N VAL A 80 -10.38 6.14 -6.30
CA VAL A 80 -10.69 4.77 -6.73
C VAL A 80 -11.77 4.09 -5.88
N GLY A 81 -12.08 4.63 -4.70
CA GLY A 81 -13.13 4.14 -3.82
C GLY A 81 -12.65 3.12 -2.79
N VAL A 82 -13.39 3.02 -1.70
CA VAL A 82 -13.03 2.16 -0.54
C VAL A 82 -13.08 0.67 -0.87
N GLN A 83 -13.83 0.28 -1.90
CA GLN A 83 -13.94 -1.12 -2.30
C GLN A 83 -12.64 -1.71 -2.83
N THR A 84 -11.66 -0.87 -3.19
CA THR A 84 -10.35 -1.32 -3.66
C THR A 84 -9.42 -1.73 -2.52
N GLY A 85 -9.84 -1.50 -1.28
CA GLY A 85 -9.11 -1.92 -0.10
C GLY A 85 -7.79 -1.19 0.13
N VAL A 86 -7.60 -0.02 -0.48
CA VAL A 86 -6.39 0.78 -0.23
C VAL A 86 -6.37 1.24 1.22
N TRP A 87 -5.35 0.84 1.95
CA TRP A 87 -5.11 1.37 3.29
C TRP A 87 -3.61 1.33 3.59
N ALA A 88 -3.21 2.17 4.50
CA ALA A 88 -1.81 2.27 4.87
C ALA A 88 -1.69 2.69 6.32
N PHE A 89 -0.57 2.34 6.92
CA PHE A 89 -0.24 2.76 8.26
C PHE A 89 1.26 2.98 8.38
N THR A 90 1.65 3.70 9.41
CA THR A 90 3.07 3.94 9.70
C THR A 90 3.44 3.30 11.03
N ALA A 91 4.71 2.96 11.13
CA ALA A 91 5.31 2.51 12.39
C ALA A 91 6.64 3.22 12.57
N ALA A 92 6.96 3.57 13.80
CA ALA A 92 8.26 4.17 14.11
C ALA A 92 9.38 3.16 13.86
N VAL A 93 10.47 3.63 13.26
CA VAL A 93 11.65 2.82 12.99
C VAL A 93 12.81 3.38 13.80
N GLY A 94 13.45 2.53 14.58
CA GLY A 94 14.61 2.89 15.35
C GLY A 94 15.89 2.80 14.52
N GLU A 95 16.74 1.82 14.84
CA GLU A 95 17.98 1.62 14.10
C GLU A 95 17.73 0.92 12.78
N THR A 96 18.49 1.29 11.76
CA THR A 96 18.45 0.62 10.45
C THR A 96 19.86 0.31 9.99
N LEU A 97 19.97 -0.76 9.21
CA LEU A 97 21.16 -1.06 8.42
C LEU A 97 20.85 -0.67 6.97
N ARG A 98 21.64 0.26 6.45
CA ARG A 98 21.46 0.75 5.07
C ARG A 98 22.77 0.83 4.33
#